data_f34a23cbb83b0b7e028f102115904da2
#
_entry.id   f34a23cbb83b0b7e028f102115904da2
#
_cell.length_a   1.000
_cell.length_b   1.000
_cell.length_c   1.000
_cell.angle_alpha   90.00
_cell.angle_beta   90.00
_cell.angle_gamma   90.00
#
_symmetry.space_group_name_H-M   'P 1'
#
loop_
_entity.id
_entity.type
_entity.pdbx_description
1 polymer ?
#
loop_
_entity_poly.entity_id
_entity_poly.type
_entity_poly.pdbx_seq_one_letter_code
_entity_poly.pdbx_strand_id
1 'polypeptide(L)'
;SVAGVLGLDAARDSLKGVPAQLKAIDYRLPRVDVAERYFLDYDSVAFSSKPVYSYQNPIPECRVYANGTIYRILLGTFNTKRAAATFRGAYPLFYLINDEGKWCYYAGGFATLAEAEAAQALLKKRGFVRPEIVVWTDGAYRNLSLEPDSQKLLYRVEITGTDALSDEVKGVIAATGEVYELSRVGSQLFVVGAFDDRAVADRLAESIRQTDAALEVKVAEIAE
;
A
#
# COMPACT_ATOMS: atom_id res chain seq x y z
N SER A 1 -21.07 44.98 47.07
CA SER A 1 -21.46 44.30 45.82
C SER A 1 -21.43 45.24 44.59
N VAL A 2 -21.41 46.54 44.75
CA VAL A 2 -21.34 47.52 43.64
C VAL A 2 -19.90 47.57 43.06
N ALA A 3 -18.86 47.31 43.88
CA ALA A 3 -17.49 47.31 43.43
C ALA A 3 -17.12 46.19 42.44
N GLY A 4 -17.87 45.08 42.47
CA GLY A 4 -17.68 43.98 41.51
C GLY A 4 -18.23 44.31 40.13
N VAL A 5 -19.27 45.11 40.03
CA VAL A 5 -19.87 45.52 38.76
C VAL A 5 -19.02 46.57 38.07
N LEU A 6 -18.43 47.49 38.84
CA LEU A 6 -17.50 48.51 38.31
C LEU A 6 -16.19 47.88 37.82
N GLY A 7 -15.72 46.81 38.45
CA GLY A 7 -14.57 46.04 37.98
C GLY A 7 -14.81 45.34 36.64
N LEU A 8 -15.99 44.83 36.40
CA LEU A 8 -16.39 44.20 35.14
C LEU A 8 -16.50 45.21 33.98
N ASP A 9 -17.03 46.40 34.24
CA ASP A 9 -17.14 47.48 33.23
C ASP A 9 -15.78 48.09 32.91
N ALA A 10 -14.89 48.27 33.89
CA ALA A 10 -13.53 48.73 33.69
C ALA A 10 -12.71 47.66 32.89
N ALA A 11 -12.89 46.38 33.17
CA ALA A 11 -12.29 45.29 32.40
C ALA A 11 -12.82 45.24 30.96
N ARG A 12 -14.13 45.50 30.76
CA ARG A 12 -14.72 45.62 29.43
C ARG A 12 -14.16 46.80 28.64
N ASP A 13 -13.98 47.95 29.28
CA ASP A 13 -13.47 49.16 28.62
C ASP A 13 -11.97 49.04 28.32
N SER A 14 -11.18 48.40 29.17
CA SER A 14 -9.78 48.11 28.88
C SER A 14 -9.59 47.09 27.77
N LEU A 15 -10.54 46.22 27.51
CA LEU A 15 -10.54 45.28 26.41
C LEU A 15 -11.06 45.87 25.09
N LYS A 16 -11.66 47.04 25.10
CA LYS A 16 -12.17 47.69 23.87
C LYS A 16 -11.04 48.15 22.91
N GLY A 17 -9.85 48.38 23.44
CA GLY A 17 -8.69 48.78 22.62
C GLY A 17 -7.87 47.59 22.08
N VAL A 18 -8.09 46.37 22.62
CA VAL A 18 -7.35 45.17 22.26
C VAL A 18 -8.13 44.22 21.31
N PRO A 19 -9.46 44.34 21.13
CA PRO A 19 -10.25 43.35 20.38
C PRO A 19 -9.86 43.19 18.93
N ALA A 20 -9.29 44.20 18.30
CA ALA A 20 -8.89 44.12 16.89
C ALA A 20 -7.62 43.23 16.69
N GLN A 21 -6.71 43.26 17.64
CA GLN A 21 -5.53 42.36 17.63
C GLN A 21 -5.90 40.94 18.05
N LEU A 22 -6.82 40.79 19.01
CA LEU A 22 -7.33 39.48 19.41
C LEU A 22 -8.26 38.87 18.34
N LYS A 23 -8.92 39.69 17.52
CA LYS A 23 -9.65 39.20 16.33
C LYS A 23 -8.74 38.84 15.17
N ALA A 24 -7.54 39.39 15.11
CA ALA A 24 -6.54 39.07 14.09
C ALA A 24 -5.70 37.87 14.47
N ILE A 25 -5.70 37.48 15.74
CA ILE A 25 -5.18 36.15 16.12
C ILE A 25 -6.29 35.17 15.72
N ASP A 26 -6.16 34.66 14.51
CA ASP A 26 -6.93 33.51 14.09
C ASP A 26 -6.54 32.36 15.04
N TYR A 27 -7.37 32.12 16.05
CA TYR A 27 -7.30 30.95 16.90
C TYR A 27 -7.68 29.66 16.18
N ARG A 28 -7.83 29.70 14.89
CA ARG A 28 -7.51 28.53 14.09
C ARG A 28 -5.98 28.35 14.19
N LEU A 29 -5.56 27.85 15.37
CA LEU A 29 -4.41 26.95 15.30
C LEU A 29 -4.65 26.14 14.04
N PRO A 30 -3.74 26.14 13.06
CA PRO A 30 -3.87 25.15 12.02
C PRO A 30 -4.15 23.88 12.80
N ARG A 31 -5.32 23.28 12.64
CA ARG A 31 -5.57 21.93 13.09
C ARG A 31 -4.47 21.19 12.43
N VAL A 32 -3.42 20.99 13.20
CA VAL A 32 -2.21 20.42 12.67
C VAL A 32 -2.64 19.01 12.40
N ASP A 33 -2.94 18.70 11.15
CA ASP A 33 -3.02 17.33 10.63
C ASP A 33 -1.77 16.50 10.99
N VAL A 34 -0.79 17.14 11.58
CA VAL A 34 0.40 16.55 12.22
C VAL A 34 0.01 15.50 13.27
N ALA A 35 -1.07 15.66 14.02
CA ALA A 35 -1.49 14.67 14.99
C ALA A 35 -1.97 13.37 14.32
N GLU A 36 -2.73 13.45 13.24
CA GLU A 36 -3.17 12.26 12.51
C GLU A 36 -2.04 11.59 11.73
N ARG A 37 -1.02 12.33 11.32
CA ARG A 37 0.16 11.79 10.65
C ARG A 37 1.01 10.88 11.52
N TYR A 38 1.00 11.05 12.83
CA TYR A 38 1.86 10.32 13.76
C TYR A 38 1.17 9.15 14.46
N PHE A 39 -0.14 8.97 14.26
CA PHE A 39 -0.92 7.98 14.99
C PHE A 39 -1.67 7.01 14.07
N LEU A 40 -1.03 6.62 12.97
CA LEU A 40 -1.48 5.44 12.26
C LEU A 40 -1.26 4.23 13.18
N ASP A 41 -2.33 3.51 13.49
CA ASP A 41 -2.28 2.36 14.38
C ASP A 41 -1.69 1.15 13.64
N TYR A 42 -0.35 1.13 13.54
CA TYR A 42 0.35 -0.03 13.03
C TYR A 42 0.44 -1.08 14.12
N ASP A 43 -0.12 -2.25 13.86
CA ASP A 43 -0.07 -3.38 14.77
C ASP A 43 -0.12 -4.70 14.00
N SER A 44 0.78 -5.60 14.33
CA SER A 44 0.87 -6.90 13.69
C SER A 44 -0.26 -7.82 14.10
N VAL A 45 -0.68 -8.72 13.22
CA VAL A 45 -1.64 -9.77 13.54
C VAL A 45 -1.01 -10.80 14.48
N ALA A 46 -1.70 -11.08 15.56
CA ALA A 46 -1.38 -12.16 16.48
C ALA A 46 -2.64 -13.00 16.78
N PHE A 47 -2.45 -14.11 17.50
CA PHE A 47 -3.53 -15.02 17.83
C PHE A 47 -3.55 -15.31 19.32
N SER A 48 -4.72 -15.27 19.93
CA SER A 48 -4.93 -15.61 21.33
C SER A 48 -5.85 -16.80 21.47
N SER A 49 -5.50 -17.70 22.39
CA SER A 49 -6.37 -18.79 22.82
C SER A 49 -7.46 -18.33 23.78
N LYS A 50 -7.27 -17.15 24.41
CA LYS A 50 -8.25 -16.52 25.29
C LYS A 50 -9.03 -15.45 24.52
N PRO A 51 -10.31 -15.24 24.83
CA PRO A 51 -11.09 -14.17 24.21
C PRO A 51 -10.44 -12.80 24.45
N VAL A 52 -10.07 -12.11 23.38
CA VAL A 52 -9.58 -10.72 23.42
C VAL A 52 -10.75 -9.75 23.44
N TYR A 53 -11.81 -10.08 22.71
CA TYR A 53 -13.01 -9.26 22.58
C TYR A 53 -14.19 -9.85 23.35
N SER A 54 -14.96 -8.98 23.97
CA SER A 54 -16.13 -9.31 24.77
C SER A 54 -17.22 -8.24 24.60
N TYR A 55 -18.32 -8.38 25.33
CA TYR A 55 -19.34 -7.32 25.38
C TYR A 55 -18.80 -6.01 25.96
N GLN A 56 -17.90 -6.09 26.96
CA GLN A 56 -17.27 -4.91 27.58
C GLN A 56 -16.10 -4.35 26.73
N ASN A 57 -15.51 -5.18 25.89
CA ASN A 57 -14.42 -4.82 25.00
C ASN A 57 -14.73 -5.33 23.58
N PRO A 58 -15.69 -4.71 22.88
CA PRO A 58 -16.08 -5.16 21.55
C PRO A 58 -15.00 -4.88 20.51
N ILE A 59 -15.10 -5.57 19.38
CA ILE A 59 -14.28 -5.22 18.20
C ILE A 59 -14.54 -3.75 17.85
N PRO A 60 -13.50 -2.89 17.82
CA PRO A 60 -13.66 -1.49 17.53
C PRO A 60 -13.95 -1.23 16.06
N GLU A 61 -14.55 -0.08 15.78
CA GLU A 61 -14.68 0.43 14.43
C GLU A 61 -13.29 0.79 13.87
N CYS A 62 -13.06 0.46 12.61
CA CYS A 62 -11.81 0.77 11.93
C CYS A 62 -11.68 2.29 11.74
N ARG A 63 -10.60 2.85 12.23
CA ARG A 63 -10.28 4.24 11.99
C ARG A 63 -9.77 4.42 10.56
N VAL A 64 -10.36 5.34 9.82
CA VAL A 64 -9.89 5.79 8.52
C VAL A 64 -9.17 7.12 8.70
N TYR A 65 -7.91 7.17 8.31
CA TYR A 65 -7.06 8.36 8.45
C TYR A 65 -7.12 9.20 7.17
N ALA A 66 -7.24 10.51 7.32
CA ALA A 66 -7.24 11.44 6.19
C ALA A 66 -5.88 11.54 5.49
N ASN A 67 -4.80 11.20 6.19
CA ASN A 67 -3.44 11.28 5.69
C ASN A 67 -2.65 9.99 6.01
N GLY A 68 -1.78 9.62 5.09
CA GLY A 68 -0.89 8.47 5.23
C GLY A 68 -1.46 7.18 4.65
N THR A 69 -0.65 6.15 4.68
CA THR A 69 -0.95 4.83 4.10
C THR A 69 -0.97 3.77 5.18
N ILE A 70 -2.03 3.00 5.25
CA ILE A 70 -2.15 1.84 6.14
C ILE A 70 -2.73 0.65 5.38
N TYR A 71 -2.07 -0.50 5.50
CA TYR A 71 -2.54 -1.77 4.99
C TYR A 71 -3.23 -2.54 6.10
N ARG A 72 -4.30 -3.25 5.77
CA ARG A 72 -4.99 -4.20 6.67
C ARG A 72 -5.37 -5.45 5.90
N ILE A 73 -5.73 -6.49 6.61
CA ILE A 73 -6.22 -7.73 5.99
C ILE A 73 -7.73 -7.82 6.18
N LEU A 74 -8.48 -7.81 5.09
CA LEU A 74 -9.92 -8.08 5.12
C LEU A 74 -10.14 -9.57 5.31
N LEU A 75 -10.79 -9.93 6.41
CA LEU A 75 -11.09 -11.33 6.78
C LEU A 75 -12.41 -11.82 6.22
N GLY A 76 -13.34 -10.92 5.99
CA GLY A 76 -14.64 -11.24 5.42
C GLY A 76 -15.61 -10.08 5.44
N THR A 77 -16.64 -10.20 4.61
CA THR A 77 -17.75 -9.26 4.46
C THR A 77 -19.05 -10.00 4.71
N PHE A 78 -19.86 -9.52 5.64
CA PHE A 78 -21.05 -10.22 6.14
C PHE A 78 -22.27 -9.31 6.12
N ASN A 79 -23.43 -9.89 5.91
CA ASN A 79 -24.70 -9.16 5.96
C ASN A 79 -25.07 -8.72 7.40
N THR A 80 -24.51 -9.37 8.41
CA THR A 80 -24.79 -9.09 9.82
C THR A 80 -23.52 -9.06 10.64
N LYS A 81 -23.57 -8.38 11.79
CA LYS A 81 -22.47 -8.35 12.77
C LYS A 81 -22.05 -9.77 13.16
N ARG A 82 -20.74 -9.98 13.28
CA ARG A 82 -20.15 -11.26 13.68
C ARG A 82 -19.52 -11.17 15.07
N ALA A 83 -19.59 -12.28 15.77
CA ALA A 83 -18.87 -12.44 17.03
C ALA A 83 -17.37 -12.65 16.78
N ALA A 84 -16.53 -12.22 17.72
CA ALA A 84 -15.07 -12.35 17.61
C ALA A 84 -14.59 -13.80 17.45
N ALA A 85 -15.34 -14.76 17.98
CA ALA A 85 -15.05 -16.19 17.82
C ALA A 85 -15.01 -16.64 16.35
N THR A 86 -15.73 -15.95 15.45
CA THR A 86 -15.68 -16.19 14.00
C THR A 86 -14.25 -16.08 13.46
N PHE A 87 -13.39 -15.27 14.08
CA PHE A 87 -12.07 -14.91 13.59
C PHE A 87 -10.94 -15.66 14.28
N ARG A 88 -11.23 -16.83 14.88
CA ARG A 88 -10.24 -17.82 15.34
C ARG A 88 -9.16 -17.28 16.28
N GLY A 89 -9.49 -16.29 17.09
CA GLY A 89 -8.57 -15.67 18.04
C GLY A 89 -7.61 -14.65 17.43
N ALA A 90 -7.77 -14.27 16.16
CA ALA A 90 -6.98 -13.21 15.54
C ALA A 90 -7.23 -11.86 16.22
N TYR A 91 -6.19 -11.07 16.39
CA TYR A 91 -6.24 -9.69 16.89
C TYR A 91 -5.01 -8.90 16.39
N PRO A 92 -5.05 -7.55 16.31
CA PRO A 92 -6.23 -6.73 16.52
C PRO A 92 -7.22 -6.87 15.37
N LEU A 93 -8.51 -6.74 15.70
CA LEU A 93 -9.62 -6.74 14.76
C LEU A 93 -10.30 -5.39 14.73
N PHE A 94 -10.83 -5.04 13.56
CA PHE A 94 -11.60 -3.83 13.32
C PHE A 94 -12.78 -4.14 12.42
N TYR A 95 -13.85 -3.34 12.49
CA TYR A 95 -14.94 -3.45 11.54
C TYR A 95 -15.23 -2.12 10.86
N LEU A 96 -15.77 -2.17 9.67
CA LEU A 96 -16.45 -1.06 9.00
C LEU A 96 -17.74 -1.58 8.36
N ILE A 97 -18.74 -0.73 8.30
CA ILE A 97 -19.93 -0.98 7.50
C ILE A 97 -19.72 -0.29 6.16
N ASN A 98 -19.73 -1.05 5.06
CA ASN A 98 -19.55 -0.50 3.73
C ASN A 98 -20.83 0.18 3.20
N ASP A 99 -20.75 0.78 2.01
CA ASP A 99 -21.86 1.49 1.37
C ASP A 99 -23.10 0.59 1.09
N GLU A 100 -22.88 -0.73 1.02
CA GLU A 100 -23.96 -1.72 0.88
C GLU A 100 -24.57 -2.15 2.23
N GLY A 101 -24.13 -1.56 3.34
CA GLY A 101 -24.58 -1.91 4.69
C GLY A 101 -24.00 -3.23 5.21
N LYS A 102 -22.95 -3.76 4.59
CA LYS A 102 -22.31 -5.01 5.00
C LYS A 102 -21.20 -4.76 6.01
N TRP A 103 -21.05 -5.69 6.93
CA TRP A 103 -20.03 -5.69 7.96
C TRP A 103 -18.72 -6.27 7.43
N CYS A 104 -17.73 -5.41 7.26
CA CYS A 104 -16.38 -5.78 6.82
C CYS A 104 -15.46 -5.86 8.05
N TYR A 105 -14.74 -6.98 8.21
CA TYR A 105 -13.81 -7.17 9.33
C TYR A 105 -12.39 -7.24 8.85
N TYR A 106 -11.53 -6.47 9.50
CA TYR A 106 -10.13 -6.31 9.16
C TYR A 106 -9.24 -6.74 10.33
N ALA A 107 -8.06 -7.26 10.01
CA ALA A 107 -7.03 -7.60 10.99
C ALA A 107 -5.76 -6.81 10.74
N GLY A 108 -5.12 -6.41 11.84
CA GLY A 108 -3.82 -5.76 11.82
C GLY A 108 -3.85 -4.32 11.30
N GLY A 109 -2.66 -3.76 11.17
CA GLY A 109 -2.39 -2.47 10.56
C GLY A 109 -0.91 -2.40 10.21
N PHE A 110 -0.57 -2.25 8.94
CA PHE A 110 0.79 -2.39 8.44
C PHE A 110 1.22 -1.15 7.67
N ALA A 111 2.49 -0.78 7.82
CA ALA A 111 3.09 0.35 7.12
C ALA A 111 3.45 -0.01 5.67
N THR A 112 3.75 -1.28 5.40
CA THR A 112 4.23 -1.74 4.10
C THR A 112 3.41 -2.92 3.55
N LEU A 113 3.41 -3.05 2.23
CA LEU A 113 2.79 -4.19 1.55
C LEU A 113 3.44 -5.52 1.96
N ALA A 114 4.76 -5.55 2.12
CA ALA A 114 5.49 -6.76 2.52
C ALA A 114 5.04 -7.28 3.90
N GLU A 115 4.82 -6.39 4.87
CA GLU A 115 4.28 -6.75 6.18
C GLU A 115 2.85 -7.30 6.08
N ALA A 116 2.02 -6.69 5.24
CA ALA A 116 0.65 -7.16 4.98
C ALA A 116 0.64 -8.54 4.31
N GLU A 117 1.53 -8.79 3.36
CA GLU A 117 1.69 -10.09 2.69
C GLU A 117 2.12 -11.19 3.67
N ALA A 118 3.05 -10.87 4.58
CA ALA A 118 3.47 -11.79 5.64
C ALA A 118 2.30 -12.12 6.59
N ALA A 119 1.51 -11.13 6.96
CA ALA A 119 0.32 -11.33 7.79
C ALA A 119 -0.77 -12.14 7.06
N GLN A 120 -0.99 -11.89 5.78
CA GLN A 120 -1.89 -12.68 4.94
C GLN A 120 -1.50 -14.16 4.92
N ALA A 121 -0.21 -14.45 4.74
CA ALA A 121 0.30 -15.83 4.78
C ALA A 121 0.08 -16.50 6.14
N LEU A 122 0.23 -15.75 7.23
CA LEU A 122 0.01 -16.21 8.59
C LEU A 122 -1.47 -16.55 8.83
N LEU A 123 -2.37 -15.70 8.36
CA LEU A 123 -3.81 -15.91 8.43
C LEU A 123 -4.26 -17.13 7.60
N LYS A 124 -3.70 -17.31 6.40
CA LYS A 124 -3.95 -18.53 5.60
C LYS A 124 -3.54 -19.79 6.34
N LYS A 125 -2.37 -19.81 6.98
CA LYS A 125 -1.91 -20.93 7.81
C LYS A 125 -2.84 -21.19 8.99
N ARG A 126 -3.48 -20.17 9.53
CA ARG A 126 -4.45 -20.26 10.63
C ARG A 126 -5.82 -20.79 10.18
N GLY A 127 -6.03 -20.92 8.87
CA GLY A 127 -7.25 -21.48 8.29
C GLY A 127 -8.24 -20.44 7.77
N PHE A 128 -7.83 -19.19 7.58
CA PHE A 128 -8.62 -18.22 6.82
C PHE A 128 -8.51 -18.55 5.34
N VAL A 129 -9.65 -18.77 4.69
CA VAL A 129 -9.67 -19.28 3.30
C VAL A 129 -9.27 -18.18 2.32
N ARG A 130 -9.73 -16.95 2.55
CA ARG A 130 -9.55 -15.84 1.62
C ARG A 130 -9.30 -14.51 2.34
N PRO A 131 -8.15 -14.38 3.03
CA PRO A 131 -7.75 -13.08 3.57
C PRO A 131 -7.28 -12.18 2.42
N GLU A 132 -7.82 -10.96 2.34
CA GLU A 132 -7.56 -10.03 1.26
C GLU A 132 -6.79 -8.82 1.77
N ILE A 133 -5.73 -8.42 1.07
CA ILE A 133 -4.96 -7.22 1.41
C ILE A 133 -5.71 -6.00 0.92
N VAL A 134 -5.97 -5.08 1.83
CA VAL A 134 -6.59 -3.78 1.56
C VAL A 134 -5.65 -2.65 1.99
N VAL A 135 -5.81 -1.49 1.39
CA VAL A 135 -5.03 -0.30 1.72
C VAL A 135 -5.91 0.93 1.74
N TRP A 136 -5.67 1.80 2.71
CA TRP A 136 -6.13 3.18 2.71
C TRP A 136 -4.93 4.09 2.48
N THR A 137 -5.01 4.94 1.47
CA THR A 137 -4.03 5.98 1.18
C THR A 137 -4.74 7.31 1.19
N ASP A 138 -4.40 8.17 2.14
CA ASP A 138 -5.04 9.47 2.34
C ASP A 138 -6.60 9.37 2.38
N GLY A 139 -7.10 8.34 3.05
CA GLY A 139 -8.51 8.02 3.18
C GLY A 139 -9.14 7.27 2.01
N ALA A 140 -8.45 7.12 0.90
CA ALA A 140 -8.93 6.36 -0.25
C ALA A 140 -8.70 4.85 -0.08
N TYR A 141 -9.76 4.06 -0.20
CA TYR A 141 -9.75 2.62 -0.05
C TYR A 141 -9.49 1.88 -1.37
N ARG A 142 -8.63 0.87 -1.31
CA ARG A 142 -8.42 -0.09 -2.40
C ARG A 142 -8.27 -1.50 -1.85
N ASN A 143 -8.85 -2.48 -2.54
CA ASN A 143 -8.62 -3.89 -2.25
C ASN A 143 -7.62 -4.46 -3.26
N LEU A 144 -6.38 -4.63 -2.84
CA LEU A 144 -5.29 -5.06 -3.72
C LEU A 144 -5.43 -6.52 -4.16
N SER A 145 -6.11 -7.36 -3.39
CA SER A 145 -6.32 -8.76 -3.73
C SER A 145 -7.42 -8.97 -4.77
N LEU A 146 -8.32 -7.99 -4.95
CA LEU A 146 -9.38 -8.00 -5.95
C LEU A 146 -9.02 -7.19 -7.19
N GLU A 147 -8.01 -6.32 -7.08
CA GLU A 147 -7.49 -5.67 -8.28
C GLU A 147 -6.99 -6.79 -9.20
N PRO A 148 -7.35 -6.78 -10.49
CA PRO A 148 -6.69 -7.66 -11.45
C PRO A 148 -5.21 -7.43 -11.20
N ASP A 149 -4.46 -8.52 -11.00
CA ASP A 149 -3.02 -8.45 -10.80
C ASP A 149 -2.54 -7.33 -11.68
N SER A 150 -2.01 -6.26 -11.07
CA SER A 150 -1.35 -5.22 -11.82
C SER A 150 -0.34 -6.02 -12.59
N GLN A 151 -0.59 -6.25 -13.88
CA GLN A 151 0.10 -7.20 -14.72
C GLN A 151 1.55 -7.00 -14.37
N LYS A 152 2.17 -8.01 -13.76
CA LYS A 152 3.55 -7.91 -13.34
C LYS A 152 4.29 -7.56 -14.60
N LEU A 153 4.65 -6.27 -14.74
CA LEU A 153 5.34 -5.81 -15.93
C LEU A 153 6.65 -6.56 -15.94
N LEU A 154 6.76 -7.46 -16.89
CA LEU A 154 7.99 -8.14 -17.21
C LEU A 154 8.66 -7.41 -18.38
N TYR A 155 9.94 -7.50 -18.44
CA TYR A 155 10.74 -6.86 -19.46
C TYR A 155 11.55 -7.90 -20.20
N ARG A 156 11.70 -7.70 -21.50
CA ARG A 156 12.56 -8.54 -22.32
C ARG A 156 13.48 -7.68 -23.17
N VAL A 157 14.66 -8.20 -23.47
CA VAL A 157 15.56 -7.59 -24.44
C VAL A 157 15.32 -8.21 -25.80
N GLU A 158 15.01 -7.38 -26.77
CA GLU A 158 14.79 -7.78 -28.16
C GLU A 158 15.98 -7.36 -29.00
N ILE A 159 16.54 -8.29 -29.76
CA ILE A 159 17.73 -8.11 -30.60
C ILE A 159 17.37 -8.47 -32.04
N THR A 160 17.60 -7.51 -32.95
CA THR A 160 17.42 -7.69 -34.39
C THR A 160 18.66 -7.23 -35.13
N GLY A 161 18.70 -7.48 -36.45
CA GLY A 161 19.81 -7.05 -37.30
C GLY A 161 20.89 -8.10 -37.56
N THR A 162 20.63 -9.33 -37.12
CA THR A 162 21.53 -10.48 -37.44
C THR A 162 20.74 -11.77 -37.59
N ASP A 163 21.25 -12.69 -38.35
CA ASP A 163 20.71 -14.04 -38.49
C ASP A 163 21.20 -14.99 -37.39
N ALA A 164 22.33 -14.66 -36.77
CA ALA A 164 22.92 -15.42 -35.67
C ALA A 164 23.68 -14.47 -34.75
N LEU A 165 23.55 -14.70 -33.43
CA LEU A 165 24.30 -13.96 -32.42
C LEU A 165 25.77 -14.39 -32.42
N SER A 166 26.70 -13.44 -32.28
CA SER A 166 28.13 -13.71 -32.12
C SER A 166 28.40 -14.38 -30.76
N ASP A 167 29.54 -15.07 -30.65
CA ASP A 167 29.93 -15.71 -29.40
C ASP A 167 30.14 -14.69 -28.27
N GLU A 168 30.58 -13.48 -28.59
CA GLU A 168 30.74 -12.39 -27.64
C GLU A 168 29.39 -11.95 -27.07
N VAL A 169 28.38 -11.78 -27.91
CA VAL A 169 27.00 -11.40 -27.48
C VAL A 169 26.38 -12.55 -26.68
N LYS A 170 26.56 -13.80 -27.10
CA LYS A 170 26.11 -14.98 -26.34
C LYS A 170 26.76 -15.03 -24.95
N GLY A 171 28.02 -14.68 -24.83
CA GLY A 171 28.73 -14.58 -23.55
C GLY A 171 28.16 -13.51 -22.62
N VAL A 172 27.84 -12.36 -23.16
CA VAL A 172 27.17 -11.26 -22.38
C VAL A 172 25.82 -11.71 -21.87
N ILE A 173 25.01 -12.37 -22.68
CA ILE A 173 23.70 -12.91 -22.26
C ILE A 173 23.89 -13.99 -21.18
N ALA A 174 24.80 -14.94 -21.38
CA ALA A 174 25.06 -16.02 -20.43
C ALA A 174 25.54 -15.50 -19.05
N ALA A 175 26.24 -14.37 -19.01
CA ALA A 175 26.71 -13.75 -17.79
C ALA A 175 25.54 -13.26 -16.88
N THR A 176 24.35 -13.06 -17.42
CA THR A 176 23.15 -12.74 -16.65
C THR A 176 22.46 -13.98 -16.05
N GLY A 177 22.87 -15.17 -16.42
CA GLY A 177 22.19 -16.42 -16.10
C GLY A 177 20.97 -16.73 -16.97
N GLU A 178 20.66 -15.86 -17.94
CA GLU A 178 19.55 -16.03 -18.86
C GLU A 178 19.98 -16.72 -20.17
N VAL A 179 18.98 -17.28 -20.84
CA VAL A 179 19.12 -17.81 -22.18
C VAL A 179 18.34 -16.96 -23.18
N TYR A 180 18.75 -16.99 -24.43
CA TYR A 180 17.98 -16.33 -25.48
C TYR A 180 17.10 -17.33 -26.23
N GLU A 181 15.98 -16.84 -26.72
CA GLU A 181 15.10 -17.56 -27.62
C GLU A 181 15.05 -16.87 -28.99
N LEU A 182 14.98 -17.66 -30.03
CA LEU A 182 14.79 -17.15 -31.39
C LEU A 182 13.31 -17.18 -31.74
N SER A 183 12.72 -15.99 -31.91
CA SER A 183 11.37 -15.87 -32.44
C SER A 183 11.41 -15.72 -33.97
N ARG A 184 10.58 -16.47 -34.66
CA ARG A 184 10.52 -16.50 -36.13
C ARG A 184 9.28 -15.81 -36.70
N VAL A 185 8.58 -15.00 -35.93
CA VAL A 185 7.37 -14.30 -36.40
C VAL A 185 7.81 -13.07 -37.21
N GLY A 186 7.85 -13.23 -38.54
CA GLY A 186 8.09 -12.17 -39.50
C GLY A 186 9.58 -11.97 -39.86
N SER A 187 10.40 -11.46 -38.96
CA SER A 187 11.86 -11.32 -39.07
C SER A 187 12.54 -12.05 -37.93
N GLN A 188 13.82 -12.39 -38.07
CA GLN A 188 14.54 -13.02 -37.00
C GLN A 188 14.71 -12.07 -35.82
N LEU A 189 14.11 -12.44 -34.70
CA LEU A 189 14.13 -11.70 -33.45
C LEU A 189 14.67 -12.63 -32.34
N PHE A 190 15.77 -12.21 -31.73
CA PHE A 190 16.26 -12.85 -30.53
C PHE A 190 15.69 -12.17 -29.31
N VAL A 191 15.17 -12.93 -28.36
CA VAL A 191 14.52 -12.47 -27.14
C VAL A 191 15.23 -13.03 -25.93
N VAL A 192 15.60 -12.16 -24.99
CA VAL A 192 16.23 -12.53 -23.72
C VAL A 192 15.34 -12.06 -22.56
N GLY A 193 15.12 -12.89 -21.60
CA GLY A 193 14.29 -12.62 -20.42
C GLY A 193 13.14 -13.60 -20.35
N ALA A 194 12.26 -13.47 -19.34
CA ALA A 194 11.69 -12.23 -18.78
C ALA A 194 12.45 -11.73 -17.54
N PHE A 195 12.62 -10.45 -17.44
CA PHE A 195 13.22 -9.77 -16.30
C PHE A 195 12.13 -9.06 -15.47
N ASP A 196 12.18 -9.20 -14.16
CA ASP A 196 11.29 -8.49 -13.24
C ASP A 196 11.68 -7.02 -13.09
N ASP A 197 12.95 -6.70 -13.25
CA ASP A 197 13.51 -5.36 -13.08
C ASP A 197 13.96 -4.81 -14.43
N ARG A 198 13.35 -3.69 -14.84
CA ARG A 198 13.70 -2.96 -16.06
C ARG A 198 15.17 -2.55 -16.09
N ALA A 199 15.75 -2.17 -14.94
CA ALA A 199 17.13 -1.75 -14.86
C ALA A 199 18.11 -2.89 -15.23
N VAL A 200 17.75 -4.14 -14.93
CA VAL A 200 18.55 -5.32 -15.34
C VAL A 200 18.48 -5.50 -16.85
N ALA A 201 17.29 -5.41 -17.44
CA ALA A 201 17.10 -5.50 -18.88
C ALA A 201 17.83 -4.37 -19.63
N ASP A 202 17.74 -3.14 -19.13
CA ASP A 202 18.42 -1.97 -19.71
C ASP A 202 19.95 -2.13 -19.69
N ARG A 203 20.52 -2.63 -18.58
CA ARG A 203 21.97 -2.91 -18.49
C ARG A 203 22.41 -3.98 -19.47
N LEU A 204 21.63 -5.04 -19.63
CA LEU A 204 21.92 -6.08 -20.61
C LEU A 204 21.86 -5.51 -22.04
N ALA A 205 20.81 -4.76 -22.37
CA ALA A 205 20.67 -4.13 -23.68
C ALA A 205 21.86 -3.21 -24.01
N GLU A 206 22.31 -2.42 -23.04
CA GLU A 206 23.47 -1.55 -23.21
C GLU A 206 24.77 -2.36 -23.39
N SER A 207 24.97 -3.42 -22.63
CA SER A 207 26.12 -4.30 -22.77
C SER A 207 26.18 -4.96 -24.15
N ILE A 208 25.02 -5.38 -24.69
CA ILE A 208 24.93 -5.93 -26.04
C ILE A 208 25.26 -4.88 -27.09
N ARG A 209 24.75 -3.66 -26.98
CA ARG A 209 25.06 -2.56 -27.91
C ARG A 209 26.53 -2.20 -27.91
N GLN A 210 27.18 -2.24 -26.75
CA GLN A 210 28.63 -2.02 -26.62
C GLN A 210 29.45 -3.13 -27.24
N THR A 211 28.95 -4.37 -27.19
CA THR A 211 29.63 -5.56 -27.76
C THR A 211 29.48 -5.60 -29.28
N ASP A 212 28.32 -5.26 -29.80
CA ASP A 212 28.05 -5.23 -31.26
C ASP A 212 27.11 -4.05 -31.59
N ALA A 213 27.71 -2.96 -32.06
CA ALA A 213 26.99 -1.73 -32.40
C ALA A 213 26.14 -1.85 -33.69
N ALA A 214 26.29 -2.92 -34.45
CA ALA A 214 25.49 -3.16 -35.67
C ALA A 214 24.11 -3.75 -35.34
N LEU A 215 23.91 -4.25 -34.10
CA LEU A 215 22.65 -4.81 -33.66
C LEU A 215 21.68 -3.72 -33.25
N GLU A 216 20.42 -3.92 -33.57
CA GLU A 216 19.33 -3.14 -33.01
C GLU A 216 18.82 -3.85 -31.74
N VAL A 217 18.97 -3.19 -30.58
CA VAL A 217 18.63 -3.74 -29.28
C VAL A 217 17.67 -2.81 -28.58
N LYS A 218 16.55 -3.35 -28.13
CA LYS A 218 15.55 -2.59 -27.35
C LYS A 218 15.00 -3.41 -26.20
N VAL A 219 14.53 -2.73 -25.17
CA VAL A 219 13.80 -3.31 -24.06
C VAL A 219 12.31 -3.13 -24.32
N ALA A 220 11.57 -4.23 -24.29
CA ALA A 220 10.12 -4.24 -24.43
C ALA A 220 9.44 -4.67 -23.14
N GLU A 221 8.29 -4.07 -22.87
CA GLU A 221 7.39 -4.49 -21.80
C GLU A 221 6.53 -5.64 -22.31
N ILE A 222 6.41 -6.69 -21.50
CA ILE A 222 5.51 -7.80 -21.75
C ILE A 222 4.52 -7.92 -20.59
N ALA A 223 3.24 -8.03 -20.94
CA ALA A 223 2.19 -8.36 -19.98
C ALA A 223 2.08 -9.88 -19.89
N GLU A 224 2.09 -10.42 -18.66
CA GLU A 224 1.71 -11.80 -18.40
C GLU A 224 0.21 -12.03 -18.54
#